data_e00d3b8053ad7c9f7f0473822e2c0d12
#
_entry.id   e00d3b8053ad7c9f7f0473822e2c0d12
#
_cell.length_a   1.000
_cell.length_b   1.000
_cell.length_c   1.000
_cell.angle_alpha   90.00
_cell.angle_beta   90.00
_cell.angle_gamma   90.00
#
_symmetry.space_group_name_H-M   'P 1'
#
loop_
_entity.id
_entity.type
_entity.pdbx_description
1 polymer ?
#
loop_
_entity_poly.entity_id
_entity_poly.type
_entity_poly.pdbx_seq_one_letter_code
_entity_poly.pdbx_strand_id
1 'polypeptide(L)'
;NNKIEGDYSMVYSNAIGFRAGICNSFNFYDLALDFETKLRIFPFAYMDVALKNGLQLSPDEALAKIVGIVDKVVEADGHLISVWHNESLSEDFGWEDWRNVYERSIEYVSKKKEALFSNK
;
A
#
# COMPACT_ATOMS: atom_id res chain seq x y z
N ASN A 1 24.58 9.62 15.01
CA ASN A 1 23.43 8.95 15.60
C ASN A 1 22.13 9.44 14.96
N ASN A 2 21.75 8.86 13.82
CA ASN A 2 20.48 9.17 13.19
C ASN A 2 19.37 8.46 13.99
N LYS A 3 18.57 9.24 14.68
CA LYS A 3 17.37 8.73 15.37
C LYS A 3 16.27 8.56 14.33
N ILE A 4 16.23 7.37 13.71
CA ILE A 4 15.13 6.99 12.83
C ILE A 4 14.03 6.39 13.71
N GLU A 5 12.84 6.96 13.65
CA GLU A 5 11.69 6.51 14.46
C GLU A 5 10.71 5.66 13.65
N GLY A 6 10.66 5.86 12.33
CA GLY A 6 9.76 5.14 11.44
C GLY A 6 10.44 4.72 10.14
N ASP A 7 10.12 3.54 9.65
CA ASP A 7 10.56 2.99 8.37
C ASP A 7 9.35 2.71 7.48
N TYR A 8 9.35 3.29 6.29
CA TYR A 8 8.33 3.16 5.25
C TYR A 8 8.90 2.53 3.98
N SER A 9 9.84 1.59 4.11
CA SER A 9 10.50 0.94 2.97
C SER A 9 10.04 -0.49 2.69
N MET A 10 9.21 -1.07 3.57
CA MET A 10 8.77 -2.46 3.43
C MET A 10 7.66 -2.62 2.40
N VAL A 11 8.07 -2.78 1.14
CA VAL A 11 7.18 -2.92 -0.02
C VAL A 11 7.75 -3.95 -0.99
N TYR A 12 6.88 -4.57 -1.81
CA TYR A 12 7.31 -5.36 -2.96
C TYR A 12 7.47 -4.46 -4.19
N SER A 13 8.56 -4.65 -4.93
CA SER A 13 8.81 -3.94 -6.19
C SER A 13 8.07 -4.56 -7.40
N ASN A 14 7.66 -5.82 -7.29
CA ASN A 14 7.06 -6.59 -8.38
C ASN A 14 5.85 -7.42 -7.96
N ALA A 15 5.27 -7.13 -6.82
CA ALA A 15 4.10 -7.80 -6.29
C ALA A 15 3.26 -6.83 -5.46
N ILE A 16 2.08 -7.26 -5.05
CA ILE A 16 1.23 -6.55 -4.10
C ILE A 16 1.07 -7.36 -2.82
N GLY A 17 0.69 -6.70 -1.75
CA GLY A 17 0.50 -7.31 -0.45
C GLY A 17 1.59 -6.90 0.55
N PHE A 18 1.47 -7.40 1.75
CA PHE A 18 2.30 -7.00 2.88
C PHE A 18 3.45 -7.99 3.10
N ARG A 19 4.70 -7.53 2.93
CA ARG A 19 5.90 -8.36 3.06
C ARG A 19 6.06 -9.02 4.43
N ALA A 20 5.56 -8.36 5.47
CA ALA A 20 5.59 -8.93 6.83
C ALA A 20 4.35 -9.80 7.14
N GLY A 21 3.41 -9.96 6.20
CA GLY A 21 2.17 -10.68 6.41
C GLY A 21 1.14 -9.95 7.28
N ILE A 22 1.41 -8.71 7.66
CA ILE A 22 0.52 -7.85 8.45
C ILE A 22 0.40 -6.46 7.83
N CYS A 23 -0.78 -5.85 7.94
CA CYS A 23 -1.07 -4.50 7.46
C CYS A 23 -1.01 -3.42 8.54
N ASN A 24 -0.68 -3.77 9.75
CA ASN A 24 -0.46 -2.84 10.85
C ASN A 24 1.03 -2.53 11.02
N SER A 25 1.34 -1.36 11.56
CA SER A 25 2.71 -1.04 11.96
C SER A 25 3.16 -1.90 13.14
N PHE A 26 4.45 -2.21 13.18
CA PHE A 26 5.06 -3.00 14.24
C PHE A 26 6.46 -2.50 14.56
N ASN A 27 6.96 -2.82 15.74
CA ASN A 27 8.34 -2.52 16.11
C ASN A 27 9.30 -3.51 15.46
N PHE A 28 10.40 -3.00 14.92
CA PHE A 28 11.46 -3.85 14.37
C PHE A 28 12.11 -4.69 15.48
N TYR A 29 12.16 -5.99 15.25
CA TYR A 29 12.85 -6.91 16.14
C TYR A 29 14.27 -7.20 15.62
N ASP A 30 15.29 -6.90 16.42
CA ASP A 30 16.68 -7.16 16.07
C ASP A 30 17.06 -8.57 16.51
N LEU A 31 17.16 -9.47 15.51
CA LEU A 31 17.50 -10.88 15.76
C LEU A 31 18.93 -11.08 16.26
N ALA A 32 19.85 -10.17 15.91
CA ALA A 32 21.24 -10.28 16.35
C ALA A 32 21.42 -9.91 17.82
N LEU A 33 20.62 -8.96 18.28
CA LEU A 33 20.64 -8.48 19.66
C LEU A 33 19.50 -9.07 20.51
N ASP A 34 18.61 -9.84 19.88
CA ASP A 34 17.49 -10.56 20.51
C ASP A 34 16.56 -9.64 21.32
N PHE A 35 16.20 -8.48 20.75
CA PHE A 35 15.24 -7.58 21.39
C PHE A 35 14.40 -6.76 20.40
N GLU A 36 13.23 -6.32 20.85
CA GLU A 36 12.36 -5.40 20.14
C GLU A 36 12.90 -3.98 20.23
N THR A 37 13.12 -3.35 19.08
CA THR A 37 13.61 -1.97 19.00
C THR A 37 12.47 -0.95 19.06
N LYS A 38 12.82 0.33 19.19
CA LYS A 38 11.85 1.45 19.07
C LYS A 38 11.57 1.86 17.64
N LEU A 39 12.29 1.28 16.65
CA LEU A 39 12.06 1.57 15.23
C LEU A 39 10.72 0.97 14.81
N ARG A 40 9.82 1.82 14.34
CA ARG A 40 8.50 1.38 13.89
C ARG A 40 8.49 1.16 12.39
N ILE A 41 8.06 -0.01 11.97
CA ILE A 41 7.91 -0.39 10.56
C ILE A 41 6.46 -0.16 10.13
N PHE A 42 6.29 0.53 8.99
CA PHE A 42 4.99 0.78 8.37
C PHE A 42 4.95 0.07 7.01
N PRO A 43 4.33 -1.12 6.93
CA PRO A 43 4.27 -1.88 5.68
C PRO A 43 3.41 -1.19 4.62
N PHE A 44 3.86 -1.20 3.36
CA PHE A 44 3.06 -0.77 2.23
C PHE A 44 2.26 -1.94 1.63
N ALA A 45 1.08 -1.61 1.12
CA ALA A 45 0.23 -2.56 0.43
C ALA A 45 0.68 -2.80 -1.02
N TYR A 46 1.01 -1.73 -1.77
CA TYR A 46 1.41 -1.80 -3.17
C TYR A 46 2.08 -0.51 -3.64
N MET A 47 2.72 -0.60 -4.81
CA MET A 47 3.16 0.55 -5.61
C MET A 47 2.54 0.47 -7.01
N ASP A 48 2.33 1.61 -7.64
CA ASP A 48 1.88 1.73 -9.02
C ASP A 48 2.78 0.97 -10.02
N VAL A 49 4.10 1.13 -9.89
CA VAL A 49 5.08 0.43 -10.73
C VAL A 49 5.04 -1.09 -10.54
N ALA A 50 4.73 -1.58 -9.35
CA ALA A 50 4.58 -3.00 -9.10
C ALA A 50 3.35 -3.57 -9.83
N LEU A 51 2.24 -2.83 -9.83
CA LEU A 51 1.01 -3.21 -10.54
C LEU A 51 1.23 -3.23 -12.06
N LYS A 52 1.81 -2.15 -12.61
CA LYS A 52 1.98 -1.99 -14.06
C LYS A 52 3.16 -2.81 -14.61
N ASN A 53 4.34 -2.60 -14.07
CA ASN A 53 5.57 -3.17 -14.62
C ASN A 53 5.88 -4.55 -14.02
N GLY A 54 5.69 -4.73 -12.73
CA GLY A 54 5.95 -5.99 -12.04
C GLY A 54 4.93 -7.07 -12.40
N LEU A 55 3.66 -6.78 -12.26
CA LEU A 55 2.56 -7.72 -12.54
C LEU A 55 1.98 -7.60 -13.95
N GLN A 56 2.39 -6.58 -14.70
CA GLN A 56 1.93 -6.32 -16.08
C GLN A 56 0.39 -6.22 -16.20
N LEU A 57 -0.26 -5.60 -15.21
CA LEU A 57 -1.70 -5.45 -15.20
C LEU A 57 -2.16 -4.30 -16.07
N SER A 58 -3.33 -4.47 -16.69
CA SER A 58 -4.07 -3.35 -17.26
C SER A 58 -4.64 -2.46 -16.15
N PRO A 59 -5.04 -1.21 -16.45
CA PRO A 59 -5.69 -0.33 -15.47
C PRO A 59 -6.89 -0.97 -14.76
N ASP A 60 -7.75 -1.67 -15.47
CA ASP A 60 -8.93 -2.33 -14.88
C ASP A 60 -8.54 -3.51 -13.97
N GLU A 61 -7.57 -4.33 -14.40
CA GLU A 61 -7.04 -5.42 -13.58
C GLU A 61 -6.36 -4.89 -12.32
N ALA A 62 -5.60 -3.80 -12.44
CA ALA A 62 -4.95 -3.14 -11.31
C ALA A 62 -5.98 -2.62 -10.29
N LEU A 63 -7.04 -1.98 -10.77
CA LEU A 63 -8.11 -1.50 -9.88
C LEU A 63 -8.79 -2.65 -9.14
N ALA A 64 -9.08 -3.76 -9.82
CA ALA A 64 -9.66 -4.94 -9.19
C ALA A 64 -8.75 -5.52 -8.08
N LYS A 65 -7.43 -5.54 -8.31
CA LYS A 65 -6.45 -5.95 -7.29
C LYS A 65 -6.41 -5.01 -6.10
N ILE A 66 -6.45 -3.69 -6.35
CA ILE A 66 -6.49 -2.67 -5.30
C ILE A 66 -7.74 -2.84 -4.43
N VAL A 67 -8.91 -2.99 -5.05
CA VAL A 67 -10.18 -3.24 -4.33
C VAL A 67 -10.04 -4.45 -3.41
N GLY A 68 -9.51 -5.55 -3.91
CA GLY A 68 -9.31 -6.77 -3.11
C GLY A 68 -8.38 -6.57 -1.91
N ILE A 69 -7.28 -5.80 -2.07
CA ILE A 69 -6.38 -5.54 -0.95
C ILE A 69 -6.98 -4.55 0.06
N VAL A 70 -7.73 -3.55 -0.40
CA VAL A 70 -8.46 -2.62 0.48
C VAL A 70 -9.45 -3.38 1.37
N ASP A 71 -10.22 -4.30 0.79
CA ASP A 71 -11.18 -5.10 1.56
C ASP A 71 -10.49 -5.95 2.64
N LYS A 72 -9.35 -6.56 2.33
CA LYS A 72 -8.55 -7.30 3.31
C LYS A 72 -8.02 -6.42 4.44
N VAL A 73 -7.59 -5.22 4.12
CA VAL A 73 -7.13 -4.24 5.14
C VAL A 73 -8.28 -3.83 6.05
N VAL A 74 -9.47 -3.61 5.49
CA VAL A 74 -10.69 -3.32 6.27
C VAL A 74 -11.03 -4.47 7.20
N GLU A 75 -11.04 -5.71 6.71
CA GLU A 75 -11.31 -6.90 7.52
C GLU A 75 -10.32 -7.07 8.68
N ALA A 76 -9.05 -6.72 8.44
CA ALA A 76 -7.99 -6.83 9.44
C ALA A 76 -7.89 -5.61 10.37
N ASP A 77 -8.75 -4.60 10.20
CA ASP A 77 -8.67 -3.30 10.92
C ASP A 77 -7.26 -2.70 10.84
N GLY A 78 -6.68 -2.74 9.65
CA GLY A 78 -5.30 -2.35 9.39
C GLY A 78 -5.15 -0.97 8.78
N HIS A 79 -3.91 -0.67 8.34
CA HIS A 79 -3.57 0.56 7.63
C HIS A 79 -3.30 0.26 6.16
N LEU A 80 -3.84 1.10 5.28
CA LEU A 80 -3.55 1.06 3.85
C LEU A 80 -2.54 2.15 3.53
N ILE A 81 -1.35 1.76 3.10
CA ILE A 81 -0.31 2.66 2.61
C ILE A 81 0.07 2.20 1.22
N SER A 82 0.04 3.12 0.25
CA SER A 82 0.44 2.86 -1.13
C SER A 82 1.38 3.93 -1.65
N VAL A 83 2.16 3.60 -2.65
CA VAL A 83 3.09 4.53 -3.32
C VAL A 83 2.62 4.79 -4.74
N TRP A 84 2.49 6.05 -5.09
CA TRP A 84 2.18 6.52 -6.44
C TRP A 84 3.22 7.54 -6.86
N HIS A 85 3.80 7.36 -8.04
CA HIS A 85 4.80 8.25 -8.59
C HIS A 85 4.14 9.33 -9.46
N ASN A 86 4.78 10.49 -9.55
CA ASN A 86 4.25 11.60 -10.35
C ASN A 86 4.04 11.21 -11.81
N GLU A 87 4.95 10.42 -12.39
CA GLU A 87 4.87 10.00 -13.78
C GLU A 87 3.66 9.11 -14.06
N SER A 88 3.24 8.29 -13.10
CA SER A 88 2.07 7.42 -13.25
C SER A 88 0.75 8.20 -13.30
N LEU A 89 0.76 9.45 -12.85
CA LEU A 89 -0.39 10.36 -12.84
C LEU A 89 -0.36 11.35 -14.01
N SER A 90 0.71 11.36 -14.82
CA SER A 90 0.88 12.28 -15.94
C SER A 90 0.07 11.91 -17.18
N GLU A 91 -0.34 10.67 -17.30
CA GLU A 91 -1.00 10.07 -18.47
C GLU A 91 -0.13 10.03 -19.74
N ASP A 92 1.19 10.12 -19.56
CA ASP A 92 2.18 10.07 -20.63
C ASP A 92 3.00 8.77 -20.57
N PHE A 93 3.68 8.45 -21.66
CA PHE A 93 4.71 7.39 -21.72
C PHE A 93 4.27 6.00 -21.25
N GLY A 94 3.06 5.61 -21.63
CA GLY A 94 2.48 4.31 -21.28
C GLY A 94 1.77 4.27 -19.94
N TRP A 95 1.55 5.43 -19.32
CA TRP A 95 0.76 5.57 -18.10
C TRP A 95 -0.67 6.07 -18.37
N GLU A 96 -1.12 6.00 -19.61
CA GLU A 96 -2.48 6.36 -19.97
C GLU A 96 -3.50 5.56 -19.13
N ASP A 97 -4.56 6.21 -18.68
CA ASP A 97 -5.61 5.69 -17.80
C ASP A 97 -5.20 5.35 -16.35
N TRP A 98 -3.92 5.45 -15.98
CA TRP A 98 -3.48 5.15 -14.62
C TRP A 98 -3.87 6.20 -13.59
N ARG A 99 -4.02 7.44 -14.02
CA ARG A 99 -4.61 8.49 -13.17
C ARG A 99 -6.03 8.12 -12.72
N ASN A 100 -6.84 7.57 -13.64
CA ASN A 100 -8.17 7.09 -13.34
C ASN A 100 -8.15 5.93 -12.32
N VAL A 101 -7.18 5.03 -12.41
CA VAL A 101 -6.97 3.97 -11.38
C VAL A 101 -6.74 4.59 -10.01
N TYR A 102 -5.85 5.57 -9.93
CA TYR A 102 -5.58 6.29 -8.68
C TYR A 102 -6.84 6.95 -8.11
N GLU A 103 -7.53 7.75 -8.92
CA GLU A 103 -8.74 8.47 -8.49
C GLU A 103 -9.84 7.51 -8.01
N ARG A 104 -10.10 6.45 -8.76
CA ARG A 104 -11.09 5.42 -8.39
C ARG A 104 -10.68 4.62 -7.14
N SER A 105 -9.39 4.38 -6.96
CA SER A 105 -8.91 3.73 -5.73
C SER A 105 -9.12 4.59 -4.49
N ILE A 106 -8.85 5.89 -4.58
CA ILE A 106 -9.11 6.86 -3.49
C ILE A 106 -10.61 6.95 -3.19
N GLU A 107 -11.44 7.01 -4.21
CA GLU A 107 -12.89 7.03 -4.06
C GLU A 107 -13.40 5.77 -3.34
N TYR A 108 -12.90 4.60 -3.73
CA TYR A 108 -13.27 3.33 -3.09
C TYR A 108 -12.87 3.30 -1.62
N VAL A 109 -11.64 3.71 -1.29
CA VAL A 109 -11.15 3.81 0.09
C VAL A 109 -12.00 4.78 0.91
N SER A 110 -12.35 5.94 0.35
CA SER A 110 -13.20 6.93 1.02
C SER A 110 -14.57 6.36 1.36
N LYS A 111 -15.22 5.67 0.42
CA LYS A 111 -16.51 5.02 0.64
C LYS A 111 -16.45 3.95 1.74
N LYS A 112 -15.39 3.13 1.75
CA LYS A 112 -15.18 2.12 2.82
C LYS A 112 -14.99 2.77 4.18
N LYS A 113 -14.22 3.85 4.25
CA LYS A 113 -14.00 4.61 5.48
C LYS A 113 -15.30 5.22 6.02
N GLU A 114 -16.10 5.84 5.16
CA GLU A 114 -17.41 6.42 5.51
C GLU A 114 -18.35 5.33 6.04
N ALA A 115 -18.42 4.17 5.41
CA ALA A 115 -19.24 3.04 5.85
C ALA A 115 -18.83 2.53 7.24
N LEU A 116 -17.52 2.49 7.55
CA LEU A 116 -17.02 2.10 8.86
C LEU A 116 -17.40 3.10 9.95
N PHE A 117 -17.35 4.41 9.66
CA PHE A 117 -17.70 5.45 10.62
C PHE A 117 -19.22 5.61 10.84
N SER A 118 -20.05 5.34 9.84
CA SER A 118 -21.50 5.43 9.96
C SER A 118 -22.14 4.29 10.75
N ASN A 119 -21.42 3.18 10.97
CA ASN A 119 -21.86 2.02 11.75
C ASN A 119 -21.36 2.04 13.22
N LYS A 120 -20.79 3.15 13.64
CA LYS A 120 -20.31 3.31 15.03
C LYS A 120 -21.27 4.11 15.87
#